data_181c9bc10c4afca0777bafff72dc0de7
#
_entry.id   181c9bc10c4afca0777bafff72dc0de7
#
_cell.length_a   1.000
_cell.length_b   1.000
_cell.length_c   1.000
_cell.angle_alpha   90.00
_cell.angle_beta   90.00
_cell.angle_gamma   90.00
#
_symmetry.space_group_name_H-M   'P 1'
#
loop_
_entity.id
_entity.type
_entity.pdbx_description
1 polymer ?
#
loop_
_entity_poly.entity_id
_entity_poly.type
_entity_poly.pdbx_seq_one_letter_code
_entity_poly.pdbx_strand_id
1 'polypeptide(L)'
;MACAGQSPPPSSHTAIDPSDLYPLQTGNAWSYDVDTGEASTTLGITRVEAFDGRIAEVHTGRAIVRYEVLPEGIRVPPEDAWLVRAPVVEGATWPGRGGRTARVTSTGATVAMPAGTFDRCVEVLETGGKLELEVRTVYCPGNGPVSVGSTMRSNVSDRVVTVSAQLRGYEVSPVPSPDR
;
A
#
# COMPACT_ATOMS: atom_id res chain seq x y z
N MET A 1 13.02 -48.99 21.85
CA MET A 1 12.18 -47.85 22.22
C MET A 1 12.53 -46.71 21.25
N ALA A 2 11.65 -46.38 20.31
CA ALA A 2 11.85 -45.34 19.32
C ALA A 2 11.06 -44.10 19.79
N CYS A 3 11.75 -43.00 20.09
CA CYS A 3 11.13 -41.73 20.39
C CYS A 3 10.67 -41.09 19.07
N ALA A 4 9.35 -41.05 18.85
CA ALA A 4 8.77 -40.27 17.78
C ALA A 4 8.89 -38.78 18.13
N GLY A 5 9.73 -38.05 17.39
CA GLY A 5 9.83 -36.61 17.46
C GLY A 5 8.55 -35.98 16.90
N GLN A 6 7.74 -35.34 17.73
CA GLN A 6 6.65 -34.51 17.30
C GLN A 6 7.20 -33.25 16.63
N SER A 7 6.88 -33.05 15.35
CA SER A 7 7.13 -31.79 14.66
C SER A 7 6.32 -30.67 15.35
N PRO A 8 6.92 -29.50 15.61
CA PRO A 8 6.17 -28.37 16.16
C PRO A 8 5.01 -28.00 15.22
N PRO A 9 3.86 -27.58 15.78
CA PRO A 9 2.73 -27.13 14.95
C PRO A 9 3.16 -25.91 14.13
N PRO A 10 2.65 -25.78 12.88
CA PRO A 10 2.93 -24.62 12.05
C PRO A 10 2.48 -23.36 12.81
N SER A 11 3.36 -22.38 12.92
CA SER A 11 3.03 -21.06 13.48
C SER A 11 1.83 -20.49 12.71
N SER A 12 0.72 -20.30 13.38
CA SER A 12 -0.46 -19.64 12.83
C SER A 12 -0.11 -18.16 12.60
N HIS A 13 0.43 -17.85 11.43
CA HIS A 13 0.53 -16.46 10.99
C HIS A 13 -0.91 -15.95 10.85
N THR A 14 -1.30 -15.05 11.73
CA THR A 14 -2.58 -14.32 11.58
C THR A 14 -2.58 -13.69 10.19
N ALA A 15 -3.58 -14.05 9.39
CA ALA A 15 -3.71 -13.50 8.04
C ALA A 15 -3.81 -11.97 8.13
N ILE A 16 -3.07 -11.28 7.27
CA ILE A 16 -3.10 -9.82 7.19
C ILE A 16 -4.41 -9.42 6.48
N ASP A 17 -5.23 -8.62 7.15
CA ASP A 17 -6.43 -8.05 6.54
C ASP A 17 -6.02 -6.90 5.60
N PRO A 18 -6.40 -6.93 4.31
CA PRO A 18 -6.13 -5.83 3.39
C PRO A 18 -6.63 -4.47 3.87
N SER A 19 -7.75 -4.41 4.59
CA SER A 19 -8.31 -3.15 5.11
C SER A 19 -7.45 -2.50 6.20
N ASP A 20 -6.68 -3.30 6.95
CA ASP A 20 -5.72 -2.79 7.92
C ASP A 20 -4.51 -2.13 7.25
N LEU A 21 -4.17 -2.54 6.01
CA LEU A 21 -3.04 -1.99 5.27
C LEU A 21 -3.33 -0.61 4.68
N TYR A 22 -4.60 -0.24 4.53
CA TYR A 22 -4.99 1.11 4.15
C TYR A 22 -6.31 1.47 4.82
N PRO A 23 -6.27 2.05 6.03
CA PRO A 23 -7.48 2.36 6.82
C PRO A 23 -8.22 3.57 6.21
N LEU A 24 -9.14 3.31 5.31
CA LEU A 24 -9.89 4.31 4.54
C LEU A 24 -11.12 4.80 5.30
N GLN A 25 -10.93 5.39 6.50
CA GLN A 25 -12.00 6.01 7.28
C GLN A 25 -12.07 7.51 7.01
N THR A 26 -13.28 8.09 6.98
CA THR A 26 -13.47 9.54 6.81
C THR A 26 -12.64 10.33 7.82
N GLY A 27 -11.88 11.32 7.33
CA GLY A 27 -11.01 12.17 8.13
C GLY A 27 -9.57 11.66 8.23
N ASN A 28 -9.28 10.39 7.91
CA ASN A 28 -7.92 9.89 7.90
C ASN A 28 -7.08 10.65 6.86
N ALA A 29 -5.86 11.03 7.26
CA ALA A 29 -4.99 11.84 6.45
C ALA A 29 -3.51 11.43 6.60
N TRP A 30 -2.76 11.60 5.53
CA TRP A 30 -1.33 11.33 5.45
C TRP A 30 -0.63 12.50 4.78
N SER A 31 0.52 12.89 5.32
CA SER A 31 1.42 13.86 4.69
C SER A 31 2.75 13.19 4.35
N TYR A 32 3.29 13.53 3.19
CA TYR A 32 4.50 12.91 2.64
C TYR A 32 5.52 13.96 2.24
N ASP A 33 6.78 13.66 2.48
CA ASP A 33 7.89 14.31 1.80
C ASP A 33 8.04 13.64 0.43
N VAL A 34 7.77 14.42 -0.64
CA VAL A 34 7.81 13.94 -2.03
C VAL A 34 9.08 14.46 -2.69
N ASP A 35 9.92 13.53 -3.14
CA ASP A 35 11.13 13.78 -3.92
C ASP A 35 10.87 13.42 -5.38
N THR A 36 11.03 14.38 -6.28
CA THR A 36 10.90 14.23 -7.73
C THR A 36 12.26 14.19 -8.44
N GLY A 37 13.37 14.14 -7.68
CA GLY A 37 14.72 14.27 -8.20
C GLY A 37 15.15 15.72 -8.47
N GLU A 38 14.35 16.70 -8.03
CA GLU A 38 14.67 18.11 -8.06
C GLU A 38 15.40 18.56 -6.77
N ALA A 39 15.87 19.81 -6.75
CA ALA A 39 16.68 20.31 -5.63
C ALA A 39 15.95 20.41 -4.27
N SER A 40 14.62 20.31 -4.26
CA SER A 40 13.81 20.39 -3.03
C SER A 40 12.68 19.37 -3.04
N THR A 41 12.39 18.83 -1.86
CA THR A 41 11.19 18.01 -1.63
C THR A 41 9.95 18.90 -1.53
N THR A 42 8.81 18.35 -1.94
CA THR A 42 7.50 19.00 -1.81
C THR A 42 6.62 18.23 -0.84
N LEU A 43 5.64 18.94 -0.23
CA LEU A 43 4.67 18.31 0.66
C LEU A 43 3.52 17.73 -0.15
N GLY A 44 3.32 16.41 -0.06
CA GLY A 44 2.15 15.71 -0.56
C GLY A 44 1.15 15.49 0.58
N ILE A 45 -0.14 15.69 0.32
CA ILE A 45 -1.22 15.42 1.29
C ILE A 45 -2.23 14.52 0.64
N THR A 46 -2.59 13.43 1.33
CA THR A 46 -3.67 12.52 0.99
C THR A 46 -4.67 12.49 2.13
N ARG A 47 -5.96 12.58 1.81
CA ARG A 47 -7.05 12.59 2.80
C ARG A 47 -8.24 11.79 2.33
N VAL A 48 -8.88 11.07 3.24
CA VAL A 48 -10.19 10.45 3.01
C VAL A 48 -11.28 11.47 3.32
N GLU A 49 -11.92 12.00 2.29
CA GLU A 49 -12.99 12.99 2.45
C GLU A 49 -14.32 12.35 2.85
N ALA A 50 -14.61 11.17 2.33
CA ALA A 50 -15.81 10.42 2.64
C ALA A 50 -15.58 8.91 2.57
N PHE A 51 -16.25 8.18 3.45
CA PHE A 51 -16.35 6.72 3.42
C PHE A 51 -17.76 6.30 3.86
N ASP A 52 -18.47 5.57 3.03
CA ASP A 52 -19.84 5.12 3.26
C ASP A 52 -19.94 3.67 3.80
N GLY A 53 -18.80 3.08 4.16
CA GLY A 53 -18.68 1.66 4.56
C GLY A 53 -18.24 0.74 3.42
N ARG A 54 -18.25 1.23 2.18
CA ARG A 54 -17.81 0.50 0.99
C ARG A 54 -16.95 1.34 0.05
N ILE A 55 -17.37 2.55 -0.25
CA ILE A 55 -16.64 3.45 -1.15
C ILE A 55 -15.97 4.54 -0.35
N ALA A 56 -14.66 4.67 -0.51
CA ALA A 56 -13.87 5.76 0.02
C ALA A 56 -13.50 6.73 -1.10
N GLU A 57 -13.78 8.01 -0.88
CA GLU A 57 -13.30 9.10 -1.72
C GLU A 57 -12.04 9.69 -1.11
N VAL A 58 -10.93 9.59 -1.83
CA VAL A 58 -9.60 9.99 -1.37
C VAL A 58 -9.07 11.11 -2.26
N HIS A 59 -8.70 12.21 -1.62
CA HIS A 59 -8.08 13.36 -2.26
C HIS A 59 -6.57 13.32 -2.07
N THR A 60 -5.82 13.44 -3.18
CA THR A 60 -4.36 13.60 -3.16
C THR A 60 -4.02 14.82 -4.03
N GLY A 61 -3.69 15.93 -3.38
CA GLY A 61 -3.55 17.21 -4.06
C GLY A 61 -4.84 17.61 -4.78
N ARG A 62 -4.81 17.67 -6.12
CA ARG A 62 -6.00 17.96 -6.95
C ARG A 62 -6.68 16.70 -7.48
N ALA A 63 -6.08 15.55 -7.31
CA ALA A 63 -6.63 14.29 -7.79
C ALA A 63 -7.64 13.72 -6.78
N ILE A 64 -8.76 13.22 -7.30
CA ILE A 64 -9.77 12.50 -6.54
C ILE A 64 -9.80 11.07 -7.05
N VAL A 65 -9.64 10.13 -6.15
CA VAL A 65 -9.70 8.69 -6.44
C VAL A 65 -10.74 8.05 -5.55
N ARG A 66 -11.55 7.17 -6.13
CA ARG A 66 -12.49 6.34 -5.37
C ARG A 66 -11.94 4.93 -5.23
N TYR A 67 -11.97 4.43 -4.02
CA TYR A 67 -11.59 3.07 -3.69
C TYR A 67 -12.81 2.31 -3.19
N GLU A 68 -12.94 1.06 -3.61
CA GLU A 68 -13.95 0.15 -3.10
C GLU A 68 -13.30 -0.79 -2.10
N VAL A 69 -13.75 -0.73 -0.86
CA VAL A 69 -13.26 -1.58 0.24
C VAL A 69 -14.15 -2.82 0.30
N LEU A 70 -13.56 -3.98 0.08
CA LEU A 70 -14.21 -5.29 0.03
C LEU A 70 -13.51 -6.25 1.01
N PRO A 71 -14.15 -7.33 1.43
CA PRO A 71 -13.52 -8.33 2.29
C PRO A 71 -12.23 -8.92 1.69
N GLU A 72 -12.16 -9.04 0.37
CA GLU A 72 -11.00 -9.55 -0.34
C GLU A 72 -9.92 -8.50 -0.62
N GLY A 73 -10.17 -7.20 -0.37
CA GLY A 73 -9.17 -6.17 -0.60
C GLY A 73 -9.71 -4.79 -0.95
N ILE A 74 -8.82 -3.95 -1.43
CA ILE A 74 -9.10 -2.57 -1.83
C ILE A 74 -8.96 -2.46 -3.34
N ARG A 75 -10.08 -2.23 -4.02
CA ARG A 75 -10.19 -2.16 -5.49
C ARG A 75 -10.29 -0.71 -5.97
N VAL A 76 -9.82 -0.48 -7.19
CA VAL A 76 -9.93 0.80 -7.90
C VAL A 76 -10.94 0.67 -9.04
N PRO A 77 -12.21 1.00 -8.84
CA PRO A 77 -13.15 1.09 -9.97
C PRO A 77 -12.77 2.31 -10.84
N PRO A 78 -12.90 2.32 -12.14
CA PRO A 78 -13.40 1.28 -13.04
C PRO A 78 -12.30 0.40 -13.64
N GLU A 79 -11.04 0.48 -13.19
CA GLU A 79 -9.90 -0.21 -13.81
C GLU A 79 -9.92 -1.73 -13.55
N ASP A 80 -10.79 -2.22 -12.65
CA ASP A 80 -10.77 -3.59 -12.10
C ASP A 80 -9.40 -3.98 -11.53
N ALA A 81 -8.70 -2.98 -10.99
CA ALA A 81 -7.38 -3.10 -10.40
C ALA A 81 -7.48 -3.10 -8.88
N TRP A 82 -6.50 -3.69 -8.22
CA TRP A 82 -6.42 -3.76 -6.77
C TRP A 82 -5.19 -3.03 -6.27
N LEU A 83 -5.34 -2.28 -5.17
CA LEU A 83 -4.20 -1.76 -4.42
C LEU A 83 -3.58 -2.86 -3.57
N VAL A 84 -4.43 -3.55 -2.82
CA VAL A 84 -4.08 -4.71 -1.98
C VAL A 84 -5.20 -5.73 -2.11
N ARG A 85 -4.84 -7.02 -2.20
CA ARG A 85 -5.80 -8.12 -2.32
C ARG A 85 -5.36 -9.31 -1.47
N ALA A 86 -6.31 -9.97 -0.80
CA ALA A 86 -6.08 -11.21 -0.08
C ALA A 86 -5.86 -12.40 -1.06
N PRO A 87 -5.03 -13.40 -0.67
CA PRO A 87 -4.25 -13.46 0.54
C PRO A 87 -3.01 -12.55 0.44
N VAL A 88 -2.70 -11.80 1.52
CA VAL A 88 -1.51 -10.95 1.58
C VAL A 88 -0.33 -11.80 2.06
N VAL A 89 0.28 -12.51 1.13
CA VAL A 89 1.44 -13.37 1.37
C VAL A 89 2.49 -13.13 0.28
N GLU A 90 3.75 -13.36 0.59
CA GLU A 90 4.83 -13.19 -0.39
C GLU A 90 4.59 -14.02 -1.65
N GLY A 91 4.78 -13.40 -2.80
CA GLY A 91 4.55 -13.98 -4.11
C GLY A 91 3.11 -13.89 -4.61
N ALA A 92 2.11 -13.54 -3.78
CA ALA A 92 0.75 -13.30 -4.26
C ALA A 92 0.72 -12.19 -5.31
N THR A 93 -0.13 -12.36 -6.33
CA THR A 93 -0.23 -11.41 -7.46
C THR A 93 -1.68 -11.09 -7.80
N TRP A 94 -1.90 -9.88 -8.33
CA TRP A 94 -3.21 -9.44 -8.82
C TRP A 94 -3.08 -8.34 -9.89
N PRO A 95 -4.16 -8.06 -10.66
CA PRO A 95 -4.18 -6.92 -11.57
C PRO A 95 -4.02 -5.60 -10.80
N GLY A 96 -2.95 -4.86 -11.10
CA GLY A 96 -2.67 -3.53 -10.57
C GLY A 96 -3.18 -2.43 -11.50
N ARG A 97 -3.00 -1.17 -11.09
CA ARG A 97 -3.47 0.01 -11.83
C ARG A 97 -2.74 0.18 -13.16
N GLY A 98 -3.46 0.74 -14.16
CA GLY A 98 -2.87 1.04 -15.47
C GLY A 98 -2.38 -0.19 -16.24
N GLY A 99 -2.96 -1.37 -16.01
CA GLY A 99 -2.59 -2.62 -16.65
C GLY A 99 -1.30 -3.24 -16.12
N ARG A 100 -0.80 -2.80 -14.96
CA ARG A 100 0.33 -3.42 -14.29
C ARG A 100 -0.08 -4.71 -13.58
N THR A 101 0.89 -5.52 -13.24
CA THR A 101 0.74 -6.64 -12.32
C THR A 101 1.34 -6.26 -10.98
N ALA A 102 0.54 -6.32 -9.94
CA ALA A 102 0.98 -6.15 -8.56
C ALA A 102 1.43 -7.48 -7.98
N ARG A 103 2.48 -7.44 -7.15
CA ARG A 103 3.03 -8.61 -6.45
C ARG A 103 3.46 -8.21 -5.04
N VAL A 104 3.15 -9.02 -4.05
CA VAL A 104 3.74 -8.92 -2.70
C VAL A 104 5.17 -9.42 -2.77
N THR A 105 6.13 -8.54 -2.48
CA THR A 105 7.58 -8.86 -2.51
C THR A 105 8.12 -9.17 -1.13
N SER A 106 7.53 -8.60 -0.07
CA SER A 106 7.87 -8.95 1.30
C SER A 106 6.72 -8.71 2.27
N THR A 107 6.73 -9.44 3.38
CA THR A 107 5.82 -9.27 4.51
C THR A 107 6.61 -9.24 5.82
N GLY A 108 6.08 -8.56 6.84
CA GLY A 108 6.69 -8.53 8.17
C GLY A 108 7.91 -7.61 8.31
N ALA A 109 8.19 -6.75 7.33
CA ALA A 109 9.32 -5.83 7.39
C ALA A 109 9.12 -4.73 8.46
N THR A 110 10.24 -4.29 9.06
CA THR A 110 10.30 -3.07 9.85
C THR A 110 10.92 -1.97 8.99
N VAL A 111 10.27 -0.81 8.90
CA VAL A 111 10.73 0.31 8.09
C VAL A 111 10.79 1.60 8.91
N ALA A 112 11.82 2.41 8.67
CA ALA A 112 11.99 3.73 9.28
C ALA A 112 11.64 4.82 8.26
N MET A 113 10.71 5.72 8.62
CA MET A 113 10.26 6.86 7.84
C MET A 113 10.41 8.14 8.67
N PRO A 114 10.33 9.34 8.08
CA PRO A 114 10.31 10.60 8.85
C PRO A 114 9.23 10.64 9.95
N ALA A 115 8.10 9.98 9.75
CA ALA A 115 7.01 9.88 10.73
C ALA A 115 7.29 8.90 11.89
N GLY A 116 8.32 8.06 11.81
CA GLY A 116 8.66 7.05 12.82
C GLY A 116 9.05 5.69 12.25
N THR A 117 9.08 4.69 13.12
CA THR A 117 9.37 3.30 12.76
C THR A 117 8.09 2.49 12.77
N PHE A 118 7.87 1.70 11.74
CA PHE A 118 6.68 0.90 11.51
C PHE A 118 7.05 -0.57 11.34
N ASP A 119 6.27 -1.46 11.97
CA ASP A 119 6.51 -2.90 11.96
C ASP A 119 5.45 -3.65 11.15
N ARG A 120 5.75 -4.89 10.80
CA ARG A 120 4.88 -5.82 10.08
C ARG A 120 4.42 -5.28 8.72
N CYS A 121 5.24 -4.43 8.11
CA CYS A 121 4.92 -3.80 6.84
C CYS A 121 4.95 -4.81 5.68
N VAL A 122 4.16 -4.52 4.66
CA VAL A 122 4.02 -5.30 3.43
C VAL A 122 4.50 -4.45 2.27
N GLU A 123 5.39 -4.99 1.45
CA GLU A 123 5.81 -4.34 0.22
C GLU A 123 5.08 -4.95 -0.97
N VAL A 124 4.47 -4.07 -1.77
CA VAL A 124 3.82 -4.41 -3.04
C VAL A 124 4.57 -3.73 -4.17
N LEU A 125 4.99 -4.51 -5.16
CA LEU A 125 5.63 -4.06 -6.38
C LEU A 125 4.65 -4.21 -7.55
N GLU A 126 4.35 -3.13 -8.24
CA GLU A 126 3.58 -3.13 -9.48
C GLU A 126 4.50 -2.90 -10.67
N THR A 127 4.46 -3.80 -11.66
CA THR A 127 5.31 -3.73 -12.86
C THR A 127 4.51 -3.95 -14.13
N GLY A 128 5.06 -3.52 -15.26
CA GLY A 128 4.44 -3.65 -16.58
C GLY A 128 3.51 -2.49 -16.90
N GLY A 129 2.46 -2.76 -17.71
CA GLY A 129 1.59 -1.73 -18.25
C GLY A 129 2.19 -1.03 -19.47
N LYS A 130 1.46 -0.05 -20.01
CA LYS A 130 1.83 0.62 -21.28
C LYS A 130 3.07 1.54 -21.19
N LEU A 131 3.40 2.00 -19.98
CA LEU A 131 4.45 3.00 -19.76
C LEU A 131 5.73 2.42 -19.13
N GLU A 132 5.84 1.10 -19.00
CA GLU A 132 6.97 0.46 -18.27
C GLU A 132 7.23 1.10 -16.91
N LEU A 133 6.14 1.45 -16.22
CA LEU A 133 6.18 2.08 -14.91
C LEU A 133 6.28 1.00 -13.83
N GLU A 134 7.32 1.09 -13.02
CA GLU A 134 7.43 0.35 -11.77
C GLU A 134 6.90 1.22 -10.62
N VAL A 135 6.02 0.68 -9.78
CA VAL A 135 5.55 1.33 -8.55
C VAL A 135 5.76 0.39 -7.38
N ARG A 136 6.44 0.87 -6.38
CA ARG A 136 6.72 0.17 -5.13
C ARG A 136 6.01 0.89 -3.99
N THR A 137 5.11 0.19 -3.30
CA THR A 137 4.38 0.74 -2.17
C THR A 137 4.63 -0.11 -0.93
N VAL A 138 4.96 0.53 0.18
CA VAL A 138 5.08 -0.12 1.49
C VAL A 138 3.87 0.27 2.33
N TYR A 139 3.08 -0.71 2.70
CA TYR A 139 1.92 -0.58 3.57
C TYR A 139 2.24 -1.11 4.95
N CYS A 140 1.83 -0.41 6.00
CA CYS A 140 1.99 -0.89 7.38
C CYS A 140 0.62 -0.95 8.08
N PRO A 141 0.28 -2.07 8.74
CA PRO A 141 -1.03 -2.27 9.35
C PRO A 141 -1.41 -1.14 10.30
N GLY A 142 -2.64 -0.66 10.19
CA GLY A 142 -3.18 0.44 10.98
C GLY A 142 -2.66 1.83 10.60
N ASN A 143 -1.67 1.93 9.69
CA ASN A 143 -1.05 3.21 9.33
C ASN A 143 -1.25 3.58 7.86
N GLY A 144 -1.45 2.61 6.98
CA GLY A 144 -1.60 2.86 5.56
C GLY A 144 -0.28 2.81 4.79
N PRO A 145 -0.22 3.43 3.58
CA PRO A 145 1.00 3.51 2.79
C PRO A 145 2.01 4.46 3.45
N VAL A 146 3.16 3.92 3.88
CA VAL A 146 4.23 4.70 4.52
C VAL A 146 5.32 5.13 3.53
N SER A 147 5.43 4.42 2.40
CA SER A 147 6.33 4.80 1.31
C SER A 147 5.72 4.44 -0.02
N VAL A 148 5.87 5.32 -1.01
CA VAL A 148 5.51 5.08 -2.40
C VAL A 148 6.66 5.53 -3.27
N GLY A 149 7.23 4.63 -4.07
CA GLY A 149 8.24 4.93 -5.08
C GLY A 149 7.72 4.59 -6.46
N SER A 150 8.02 5.43 -7.46
CA SER A 150 7.76 5.11 -8.86
C SER A 150 8.99 5.37 -9.71
N THR A 151 9.27 4.46 -10.63
CA THR A 151 10.37 4.57 -11.58
C THR A 151 9.84 4.32 -12.97
N MET A 152 10.11 5.23 -13.88
CA MET A 152 9.72 5.14 -15.27
C MET A 152 10.92 5.38 -16.18
N ARG A 153 11.09 4.53 -17.18
CA ARG A 153 12.03 4.77 -18.25
C ARG A 153 11.37 5.59 -19.35
N SER A 154 11.96 6.70 -19.74
CA SER A 154 11.46 7.51 -20.84
C SER A 154 11.69 6.80 -22.17
N ASN A 155 10.65 6.66 -22.99
CA ASN A 155 10.75 6.10 -24.34
C ASN A 155 11.38 7.08 -25.36
N VAL A 156 11.58 8.34 -24.96
CA VAL A 156 12.10 9.41 -25.84
C VAL A 156 13.56 9.74 -25.52
N SER A 157 13.99 9.44 -24.30
CA SER A 157 15.37 9.62 -23.85
C SER A 157 15.68 8.48 -22.89
N ASP A 158 16.90 7.95 -22.89
CA ASP A 158 17.32 6.90 -21.93
C ASP A 158 17.30 7.36 -20.46
N ARG A 159 16.54 8.40 -20.15
CA ARG A 159 16.39 8.94 -18.81
C ARG A 159 15.45 8.08 -17.99
N VAL A 160 15.91 7.73 -16.80
CA VAL A 160 15.08 7.15 -15.75
C VAL A 160 14.57 8.30 -14.86
N VAL A 161 13.26 8.39 -14.72
CA VAL A 161 12.60 9.34 -13.81
C VAL A 161 12.14 8.55 -12.59
N THR A 162 12.60 8.96 -11.42
CA THR A 162 12.19 8.36 -10.14
C THR A 162 11.49 9.42 -9.30
N VAL A 163 10.35 9.06 -8.73
CA VAL A 163 9.63 9.87 -7.75
C VAL A 163 9.44 9.01 -6.51
N SER A 164 9.71 9.56 -5.34
CA SER A 164 9.45 8.89 -4.08
C SER A 164 8.66 9.78 -3.12
N ALA A 165 7.82 9.16 -2.32
CA ALA A 165 7.06 9.78 -1.24
C ALA A 165 7.29 8.98 0.03
N GLN A 166 7.72 9.64 1.10
CA GLN A 166 7.96 9.05 2.42
C GLN A 166 7.04 9.69 3.44
N LEU A 167 6.40 8.87 4.26
CA LEU A 167 5.45 9.34 5.27
C LEU A 167 6.15 10.26 6.28
N ARG A 168 5.66 11.51 6.35
CA ARG A 168 6.13 12.54 7.27
C ARG A 168 5.26 12.68 8.51
N GLY A 169 3.96 12.45 8.35
CA GLY A 169 2.99 12.51 9.45
C GLY A 169 1.65 11.95 9.00
N TYR A 170 0.84 11.52 9.95
CA TYR A 170 -0.48 10.95 9.68
C TYR A 170 -1.45 11.20 10.83
N GLU A 171 -2.72 11.23 10.49
CA GLU A 171 -3.86 11.21 11.41
C GLU A 171 -4.77 10.07 10.95
N VAL A 172 -4.76 8.98 11.70
CA VAL A 172 -5.49 7.75 11.36
C VAL A 172 -6.30 7.30 12.56
N SER A 173 -7.62 7.25 12.39
CA SER A 173 -8.51 6.64 13.35
C SER A 173 -8.45 5.12 13.23
N PRO A 174 -8.41 4.38 14.34
CA PRO A 174 -8.45 2.92 14.28
C PRO A 174 -9.74 2.45 13.61
N VAL A 175 -9.61 1.42 12.77
CA VAL A 175 -10.78 0.75 12.18
C VAL A 175 -11.61 0.19 13.34
N PRO A 176 -12.91 0.48 13.43
CA PRO A 176 -13.76 -0.12 14.46
C PRO A 176 -13.69 -1.64 14.32
N SER A 177 -13.25 -2.33 15.38
CA SER A 177 -13.34 -3.79 15.39
C SER A 177 -14.81 -4.17 15.29
N PRO A 178 -15.21 -5.06 14.35
CA PRO A 178 -16.54 -5.63 14.41
C PRO A 178 -16.66 -6.31 15.77
N ASP A 179 -17.70 -5.97 16.51
CA ASP A 179 -17.96 -6.44 17.86
C ASP A 179 -17.74 -7.95 17.96
N ARG A 180 -16.98 -8.34 19.00
CA ARG A 180 -16.79 -9.74 19.38
C ARG A 180 -18.07 -10.34 19.93
#